data_6aae86bb8f1a33cce644252de941b524
#
_entry.id   6aae86bb8f1a33cce644252de941b524
#
_cell.length_a   1.000
_cell.length_b   1.000
_cell.length_c   1.000
_cell.angle_alpha   90.00
_cell.angle_beta   90.00
_cell.angle_gamma   90.00
#
_symmetry.space_group_name_H-M   'P 1'
#
loop_
_entity.id
_entity.type
_entity.pdbx_description
1 polymer ?
#
loop_
_entity_poly.entity_id
_entity_poly.type
_entity_poly.pdbx_seq_one_letter_code
_entity_poly.pdbx_strand_id
1 'polypeptide(L)'
;MWSSAKKGFKAWLQLEKSLADHSVEAYLRDIEKFNLFLEYRNSNPSPQDIILKDLQEFVKWIGELGMTATSQSRIISGIRSFYKYCLQENIVRKDPTLLLETPKQKRALPDFLTIAEITRILESIDLSSAEGERNRAILETMYSCGLRVSELVNLRISALYPDLGFIKVTGKGDKERLVPIGKTALRHISIYRKQVRVHATIKPGNEDILFLNRRGAKLSRQMIFIFLKELVKQAGIQKTVSPHTFRHSFATHLVEGGADLRAVQEMLGHESITTTEIYTHLDREYLRETLRKFHPSFQ
;
A
#
# COMPACT_ATOMS: atom_id res chain seq x y z
N MET A 1 -11.29 32.36 -7.35
CA MET A 1 -11.18 31.42 -8.49
C MET A 1 -10.61 30.05 -8.08
N TRP A 2 -9.46 29.95 -7.44
CA TRP A 2 -8.88 28.66 -6.99
C TRP A 2 -9.82 27.80 -6.15
N SER A 3 -10.55 28.39 -5.19
CA SER A 3 -11.47 27.64 -4.31
C SER A 3 -12.61 26.96 -5.10
N SER A 4 -13.18 27.65 -6.09
CA SER A 4 -14.23 27.08 -6.95
C SER A 4 -13.68 25.97 -7.83
N ALA A 5 -12.52 26.20 -8.49
CA ALA A 5 -11.87 25.20 -9.33
C ALA A 5 -11.47 23.95 -8.53
N LYS A 6 -10.95 24.11 -7.29
CA LYS A 6 -10.65 22.97 -6.39
C LYS A 6 -11.91 22.17 -6.02
N LYS A 7 -13.03 22.83 -5.73
CA LYS A 7 -14.30 22.13 -5.45
C LYS A 7 -14.80 21.31 -6.64
N GLY A 8 -14.80 21.91 -7.84
CA GLY A 8 -15.15 21.19 -9.07
C GLY A 8 -14.19 20.04 -9.37
N PHE A 9 -12.88 20.25 -9.22
CA PHE A 9 -11.89 19.21 -9.39
C PHE A 9 -12.09 18.03 -8.41
N LYS A 10 -12.44 18.32 -7.14
CA LYS A 10 -12.81 17.27 -6.17
C LYS A 10 -13.97 16.42 -6.69
N ALA A 11 -15.06 17.07 -7.13
CA ALA A 11 -16.24 16.39 -7.65
C ALA A 11 -15.88 15.55 -8.91
N TRP A 12 -15.10 16.10 -9.82
CA TRP A 12 -14.63 15.39 -11.01
C TRP A 12 -13.79 14.14 -10.68
N LEU A 13 -12.86 14.24 -9.69
CA LEU A 13 -12.08 13.10 -9.23
C LEU A 13 -12.94 12.01 -8.60
N GLN A 14 -13.98 12.38 -7.86
CA GLN A 14 -14.87 11.44 -7.19
C GLN A 14 -15.87 10.80 -8.17
N LEU A 15 -16.52 11.59 -8.98
CA LEU A 15 -17.66 11.16 -9.82
C LEU A 15 -17.20 10.58 -11.17
N GLU A 16 -16.31 11.27 -11.89
CA GLU A 16 -15.88 10.82 -13.22
C GLU A 16 -14.67 9.89 -13.17
N LYS A 17 -13.73 10.09 -12.21
CA LYS A 17 -12.55 9.24 -12.06
C LYS A 17 -12.74 8.12 -11.04
N SER A 18 -13.85 8.11 -10.30
CA SER A 18 -14.16 7.11 -9.27
C SER A 18 -12.97 6.85 -8.33
N LEU A 19 -12.24 7.91 -7.97
CA LEU A 19 -11.06 7.78 -7.10
C LEU A 19 -11.49 7.64 -5.64
N ALA A 20 -10.77 6.80 -4.90
CA ALA A 20 -10.94 6.68 -3.45
C ALA A 20 -10.55 8.00 -2.73
N ASP A 21 -11.23 8.30 -1.61
CA ASP A 21 -11.09 9.55 -0.85
C ASP A 21 -9.63 9.94 -0.57
N HIS A 22 -8.80 9.00 -0.14
CA HIS A 22 -7.37 9.24 0.10
C HIS A 22 -6.60 9.69 -1.16
N SER A 23 -7.01 9.20 -2.34
CA SER A 23 -6.43 9.65 -3.61
C SER A 23 -6.88 11.07 -3.93
N VAL A 24 -8.17 11.35 -3.77
CA VAL A 24 -8.74 12.69 -3.95
C VAL A 24 -8.06 13.71 -3.03
N GLU A 25 -7.90 13.40 -1.74
CA GLU A 25 -7.17 14.24 -0.79
C GLU A 25 -5.70 14.47 -1.19
N ALA A 26 -5.04 13.45 -1.74
CA ALA A 26 -3.66 13.60 -2.20
C ALA A 26 -3.56 14.59 -3.37
N TYR A 27 -4.46 14.50 -4.36
CA TYR A 27 -4.53 15.44 -5.47
C TYR A 27 -4.84 16.87 -5.01
N LEU A 28 -5.79 17.03 -4.09
CA LEU A 28 -6.13 18.36 -3.54
C LEU A 28 -4.95 18.98 -2.77
N ARG A 29 -4.20 18.17 -2.01
CA ARG A 29 -2.98 18.64 -1.32
C ARG A 29 -1.89 19.09 -2.28
N ASP A 30 -1.82 18.52 -3.47
CA ASP A 30 -0.85 18.96 -4.47
C ASP A 30 -1.18 20.37 -4.99
N ILE A 31 -2.47 20.64 -5.24
CA ILE A 31 -2.93 21.96 -5.64
C ILE A 31 -2.76 22.97 -4.49
N GLU A 32 -3.00 22.55 -3.24
CA GLU A 32 -2.75 23.39 -2.06
C GLU A 32 -1.28 23.82 -1.96
N LYS A 33 -0.34 22.90 -2.18
CA LYS A 33 1.08 23.22 -2.20
C LYS A 33 1.45 24.23 -3.28
N PHE A 34 0.82 24.10 -4.46
CA PHE A 34 1.03 25.08 -5.52
C PHE A 34 0.47 26.46 -5.13
N ASN A 35 -0.69 26.53 -4.50
CA ASN A 35 -1.25 27.78 -3.99
C ASN A 35 -0.34 28.43 -2.94
N LEU A 36 0.17 27.64 -1.97
CA LEU A 36 1.14 28.12 -0.98
C LEU A 36 2.40 28.71 -1.60
N PHE A 37 2.89 28.10 -2.69
CA PHE A 37 4.02 28.68 -3.44
C PHE A 37 3.67 30.03 -4.09
N LEU A 38 2.49 30.16 -4.68
CA LEU A 38 2.02 31.42 -5.26
C LEU A 38 1.89 32.50 -4.18
N GLU A 39 1.35 32.17 -3.02
CA GLU A 39 1.26 33.08 -1.85
C GLU A 39 2.66 33.50 -1.36
N TYR A 40 3.60 32.54 -1.26
CA TYR A 40 5.00 32.81 -0.89
C TYR A 40 5.66 33.81 -1.83
N ARG A 41 5.32 33.80 -3.13
CA ARG A 41 5.80 34.77 -4.11
C ARG A 41 5.05 36.13 -4.09
N ASN A 42 4.13 36.33 -3.13
CA ASN A 42 3.22 37.47 -3.14
C ASN A 42 2.47 37.63 -4.47
N SER A 43 2.17 36.52 -5.14
CA SER A 43 1.47 36.47 -6.42
C SER A 43 0.17 35.69 -6.22
N ASN A 44 -0.91 36.21 -6.77
CA ASN A 44 -2.21 35.53 -6.69
C ASN A 44 -2.90 35.48 -8.08
N PRO A 45 -2.22 34.87 -9.09
CA PRO A 45 -2.81 34.70 -10.41
C PRO A 45 -3.99 33.75 -10.33
N SER A 46 -4.94 33.89 -11.25
CA SER A 46 -6.00 32.90 -11.42
C SER A 46 -5.46 31.63 -12.12
N PRO A 47 -6.17 30.48 -12.07
CA PRO A 47 -5.72 29.28 -12.77
C PRO A 47 -5.46 29.48 -14.27
N GLN A 48 -6.17 30.41 -14.92
CA GLN A 48 -6.03 30.71 -16.35
C GLN A 48 -4.78 31.54 -16.68
N ASP A 49 -4.23 32.24 -15.68
CA ASP A 49 -3.08 33.15 -15.87
C ASP A 49 -1.75 32.45 -15.59
N ILE A 50 -1.78 31.20 -15.11
CA ILE A 50 -0.59 30.38 -14.85
C ILE A 50 0.07 30.01 -16.18
N ILE A 51 1.37 30.24 -16.25
CA ILE A 51 2.22 29.88 -17.39
C ILE A 51 3.24 28.82 -17.01
N LEU A 52 3.87 28.20 -18.00
CA LEU A 52 4.90 27.17 -17.82
C LEU A 52 6.01 27.62 -16.85
N LYS A 53 6.41 28.89 -16.91
CA LYS A 53 7.47 29.44 -16.04
C LYS A 53 7.09 29.35 -14.56
N ASP A 54 5.85 29.65 -14.19
CA ASP A 54 5.39 29.55 -12.80
C ASP A 54 5.47 28.12 -12.28
N LEU A 55 5.13 27.16 -13.12
CA LEU A 55 5.21 25.74 -12.80
C LEU A 55 6.68 25.25 -12.69
N GLN A 56 7.57 25.73 -13.54
CA GLN A 56 9.00 25.41 -13.46
C GLN A 56 9.62 25.98 -12.17
N GLU A 57 9.27 27.21 -11.79
CA GLU A 57 9.72 27.85 -10.55
C GLU A 57 9.13 27.12 -9.33
N PHE A 58 7.88 26.65 -9.40
CA PHE A 58 7.30 25.79 -8.36
C PHE A 58 8.08 24.47 -8.20
N VAL A 59 8.42 23.81 -9.31
CA VAL A 59 9.21 22.55 -9.26
C VAL A 59 10.58 22.80 -8.64
N LYS A 60 11.23 23.92 -8.98
CA LYS A 60 12.49 24.32 -8.37
C LYS A 60 12.32 24.55 -6.87
N TRP A 61 11.29 25.29 -6.45
CA TRP A 61 11.01 25.59 -5.04
C TRP A 61 10.77 24.33 -4.20
N ILE A 62 9.96 23.37 -4.68
CA ILE A 62 9.77 22.10 -3.95
C ILE A 62 11.04 21.24 -3.92
N GLY A 63 11.93 21.40 -4.90
CA GLY A 63 13.27 20.80 -4.90
C GLY A 63 14.17 21.41 -3.82
N GLU A 64 14.19 22.74 -3.69
CA GLU A 64 14.94 23.48 -2.66
C GLU A 64 14.44 23.15 -1.24
N LEU A 65 13.15 22.82 -1.07
CA LEU A 65 12.59 22.29 0.17
C LEU A 65 13.01 20.85 0.49
N GLY A 66 13.91 20.24 -0.31
CA GLY A 66 14.43 18.90 -0.08
C GLY A 66 13.49 17.75 -0.48
N MET A 67 12.47 18.04 -1.29
CA MET A 67 11.59 16.96 -1.77
C MET A 67 12.29 16.06 -2.78
N THR A 68 12.12 14.73 -2.60
CA THR A 68 12.70 13.74 -3.53
C THR A 68 12.11 13.85 -4.93
N ALA A 69 12.87 13.47 -5.96
CA ALA A 69 12.42 13.46 -7.36
C ALA A 69 11.10 12.67 -7.56
N THR A 70 10.92 11.57 -6.82
CA THR A 70 9.68 10.78 -6.82
C THR A 70 8.49 11.58 -6.29
N SER A 71 8.67 12.30 -5.17
CA SER A 71 7.64 13.16 -4.59
C SER A 71 7.29 14.33 -5.52
N GLN A 72 8.30 14.95 -6.12
CA GLN A 72 8.10 16.02 -7.10
C GLN A 72 7.30 15.51 -8.31
N SER A 73 7.67 14.36 -8.88
CA SER A 73 6.97 13.75 -10.02
C SER A 73 5.50 13.46 -9.71
N ARG A 74 5.23 13.00 -8.48
CA ARG A 74 3.86 12.75 -8.03
C ARG A 74 3.04 14.06 -7.96
N ILE A 75 3.62 15.12 -7.39
CA ILE A 75 2.98 16.44 -7.31
C ILE A 75 2.72 17.01 -8.72
N ILE A 76 3.69 16.92 -9.61
CA ILE A 76 3.53 17.33 -11.02
C ILE A 76 2.37 16.57 -11.68
N SER A 77 2.25 15.27 -11.43
CA SER A 77 1.11 14.48 -11.92
C SER A 77 -0.23 14.97 -11.37
N GLY A 78 -0.26 15.41 -10.11
CA GLY A 78 -1.43 16.03 -9.49
C GLY A 78 -1.83 17.34 -10.18
N ILE A 79 -0.86 18.22 -10.44
CA ILE A 79 -1.08 19.49 -11.15
C ILE A 79 -1.53 19.26 -12.59
N ARG A 80 -0.92 18.32 -13.31
CA ARG A 80 -1.36 17.93 -14.66
C ARG A 80 -2.82 17.44 -14.67
N SER A 81 -3.22 16.64 -13.69
CA SER A 81 -4.58 16.18 -13.57
C SER A 81 -5.56 17.34 -13.33
N PHE A 82 -5.17 18.33 -12.52
CA PHE A 82 -5.95 19.53 -12.29
C PHE A 82 -6.10 20.37 -13.56
N TYR A 83 -5.06 20.62 -14.30
CA TYR A 83 -5.13 21.40 -15.53
C TYR A 83 -5.86 20.67 -16.65
N LYS A 84 -5.80 19.34 -16.69
CA LYS A 84 -6.63 18.54 -17.57
C LYS A 84 -8.12 18.74 -17.26
N TYR A 85 -8.51 18.72 -15.99
CA TYR A 85 -9.85 19.06 -15.54
C TYR A 85 -10.21 20.51 -15.94
N CYS A 86 -9.36 21.49 -15.64
CA CYS A 86 -9.61 22.89 -15.98
C CYS A 86 -9.80 23.12 -17.49
N LEU A 87 -9.08 22.37 -18.31
CA LEU A 87 -9.25 22.43 -19.77
C LEU A 87 -10.59 21.83 -20.21
N GLN A 88 -11.00 20.70 -19.63
CA GLN A 88 -12.30 20.05 -19.92
C GLN A 88 -13.50 20.95 -19.54
N GLU A 89 -13.40 21.65 -18.42
CA GLU A 89 -14.43 22.57 -17.92
C GLU A 89 -14.31 23.99 -18.49
N ASN A 90 -13.46 24.21 -19.50
CA ASN A 90 -13.20 25.53 -20.10
C ASN A 90 -12.79 26.62 -19.09
N ILE A 91 -12.22 26.25 -17.93
CA ILE A 91 -11.66 27.19 -16.96
C ILE A 91 -10.36 27.79 -17.50
N VAL A 92 -9.60 27.02 -18.28
CA VAL A 92 -8.39 27.47 -18.97
C VAL A 92 -8.51 27.18 -20.48
N ARG A 93 -7.88 28.02 -21.30
CA ARG A 93 -7.87 27.84 -22.76
C ARG A 93 -6.73 26.96 -23.26
N LYS A 94 -5.66 26.89 -22.49
CA LYS A 94 -4.44 26.09 -22.78
C LYS A 94 -3.96 25.42 -21.52
N ASP A 95 -3.42 24.22 -21.65
CA ASP A 95 -2.81 23.50 -20.52
C ASP A 95 -1.35 23.96 -20.35
N PRO A 96 -1.01 24.69 -19.28
CA PRO A 96 0.35 25.16 -19.03
C PRO A 96 1.32 24.03 -18.65
N THR A 97 0.82 22.83 -18.37
CA THR A 97 1.62 21.69 -17.91
C THR A 97 2.18 20.83 -19.05
N LEU A 98 1.78 21.07 -20.30
CA LEU A 98 2.14 20.23 -21.45
C LEU A 98 3.67 20.06 -21.61
N LEU A 99 4.41 21.16 -21.45
CA LEU A 99 5.87 21.17 -21.59
C LEU A 99 6.61 21.10 -20.24
N LEU A 100 5.88 20.87 -19.14
CA LEU A 100 6.51 20.76 -17.82
C LEU A 100 7.25 19.42 -17.71
N GLU A 101 8.56 19.46 -17.57
CA GLU A 101 9.38 18.26 -17.41
C GLU A 101 9.28 17.70 -15.98
N THR A 102 9.32 16.38 -15.90
CA THR A 102 9.40 15.66 -14.62
C THR A 102 10.84 15.39 -14.27
N PRO A 103 11.27 15.59 -13.01
CA PRO A 103 12.62 15.25 -12.60
C PRO A 103 12.98 13.80 -12.94
N LYS A 104 14.15 13.56 -13.49
CA LYS A 104 14.64 12.21 -13.80
C LYS A 104 14.75 11.41 -12.51
N GLN A 105 14.01 10.32 -12.44
CA GLN A 105 14.11 9.37 -11.34
C GLN A 105 15.19 8.34 -11.67
N LYS A 106 16.16 8.16 -10.77
CA LYS A 106 17.00 6.97 -10.81
C LYS A 106 16.10 5.77 -10.47
N ARG A 107 15.80 4.95 -11.45
CA ARG A 107 15.16 3.65 -11.21
C ARG A 107 16.21 2.76 -10.53
N ALA A 108 16.23 2.74 -9.21
CA ALA A 108 16.84 1.63 -8.50
C ALA A 108 15.95 0.40 -8.75
N LEU A 109 16.56 -0.73 -9.08
CA LEU A 109 15.84 -2.00 -9.05
C LEU A 109 15.26 -2.16 -7.64
N PRO A 110 13.99 -2.54 -7.51
CA PRO A 110 13.40 -2.71 -6.19
C PRO A 110 14.14 -3.83 -5.46
N ASP A 111 14.68 -3.49 -4.29
CA ASP A 111 15.31 -4.48 -3.42
C ASP A 111 14.24 -5.47 -2.92
N PHE A 112 14.54 -6.75 -3.02
CA PHE A 112 13.77 -7.79 -2.34
C PHE A 112 14.63 -8.47 -1.28
N LEU A 113 13.99 -9.10 -0.32
CA LEU A 113 14.63 -9.87 0.73
C LEU A 113 14.83 -11.30 0.25
N THR A 114 16.01 -11.85 0.45
CA THR A 114 16.25 -13.30 0.29
C THR A 114 15.51 -14.07 1.39
N ILE A 115 15.32 -15.38 1.19
CA ILE A 115 14.72 -16.27 2.19
C ILE A 115 15.48 -16.20 3.50
N ALA A 116 16.84 -16.21 3.45
CA ALA A 116 17.69 -16.09 4.62
C ALA A 116 17.50 -14.75 5.36
N GLU A 117 17.33 -13.65 4.65
CA GLU A 117 17.05 -12.34 5.26
C GLU A 117 15.68 -12.30 5.93
N ILE A 118 14.65 -12.88 5.31
CA ILE A 118 13.32 -13.01 5.93
C ILE A 118 13.40 -13.86 7.20
N THR A 119 14.07 -14.99 7.15
CA THR A 119 14.27 -15.87 8.31
C THR A 119 14.94 -15.13 9.44
N ARG A 120 16.04 -14.40 9.19
CA ARG A 120 16.72 -13.59 10.21
C ARG A 120 15.82 -12.52 10.82
N ILE A 121 14.99 -11.84 10.02
CA ILE A 121 14.02 -10.86 10.56
C ILE A 121 13.01 -11.55 11.47
N LEU A 122 12.50 -12.71 11.07
CA LEU A 122 11.55 -13.47 11.87
C LEU A 122 12.17 -14.00 13.17
N GLU A 123 13.41 -14.47 13.13
CA GLU A 123 14.15 -14.99 14.29
C GLU A 123 14.57 -13.88 15.26
N SER A 124 14.73 -12.64 14.82
CA SER A 124 15.03 -11.50 15.70
C SER A 124 13.86 -11.07 16.60
N ILE A 125 12.67 -11.66 16.41
CA ILE A 125 11.49 -11.32 17.20
C ILE A 125 11.56 -12.00 18.57
N ASP A 126 11.51 -11.21 19.64
CA ASP A 126 11.40 -11.72 21.01
C ASP A 126 9.99 -12.27 21.29
N LEU A 127 9.84 -13.57 21.23
CA LEU A 127 8.57 -14.28 21.45
C LEU A 127 8.16 -14.35 22.93
N SER A 128 9.00 -13.91 23.87
CA SER A 128 8.61 -13.83 25.29
C SER A 128 7.62 -12.70 25.56
N SER A 129 7.50 -11.75 24.64
CA SER A 129 6.61 -10.61 24.75
C SER A 129 5.31 -10.80 23.96
N ALA A 130 4.21 -10.25 24.48
CA ALA A 130 2.91 -10.28 23.81
C ALA A 130 2.93 -9.59 22.43
N GLU A 131 3.72 -8.52 22.31
CA GLU A 131 3.94 -7.85 21.03
C GLU A 131 4.76 -8.69 20.08
N GLY A 132 5.72 -9.45 20.55
CA GLY A 132 6.53 -10.34 19.74
C GLY A 132 5.68 -11.43 19.10
N GLU A 133 4.86 -12.12 19.86
CA GLU A 133 3.94 -13.13 19.34
C GLU A 133 2.98 -12.54 18.27
N ARG A 134 2.44 -11.35 18.53
CA ARG A 134 1.64 -10.62 17.54
C ARG A 134 2.44 -10.29 16.27
N ASN A 135 3.63 -9.72 16.44
CA ASN A 135 4.48 -9.27 15.35
C ASN A 135 4.95 -10.46 14.50
N ARG A 136 5.25 -11.60 15.14
CA ARG A 136 5.54 -12.85 14.43
C ARG A 136 4.38 -13.30 13.57
N ALA A 137 3.17 -13.37 14.14
CA ALA A 137 1.97 -13.73 13.39
C ALA A 137 1.69 -12.77 12.21
N ILE A 138 1.95 -11.48 12.39
CA ILE A 138 1.83 -10.46 11.35
C ILE A 138 2.80 -10.72 10.19
N LEU A 139 4.10 -10.86 10.48
CA LEU A 139 5.11 -11.01 9.42
C LEU A 139 5.00 -12.35 8.69
N GLU A 140 4.67 -13.43 9.41
CA GLU A 140 4.37 -14.72 8.80
C GLU A 140 3.18 -14.64 7.85
N THR A 141 2.11 -13.94 8.26
CA THR A 141 0.92 -13.72 7.41
C THR A 141 1.25 -12.87 6.19
N MET A 142 2.05 -11.80 6.37
CA MET A 142 2.46 -10.93 5.27
C MET A 142 3.28 -11.68 4.23
N TYR A 143 4.24 -12.48 4.68
CA TYR A 143 5.11 -13.22 3.77
C TYR A 143 4.38 -14.41 3.13
N SER A 144 3.56 -15.13 3.89
CA SER A 144 2.81 -16.29 3.38
C SER A 144 1.74 -15.91 2.33
N CYS A 145 1.15 -14.73 2.44
CA CYS A 145 -0.01 -14.34 1.63
C CYS A 145 0.26 -13.13 0.70
N GLY A 146 1.42 -12.53 0.79
CA GLY A 146 1.75 -11.33 0.00
C GLY A 146 0.79 -10.15 0.20
N LEU A 147 0.23 -9.97 1.40
CA LEU A 147 -0.80 -8.96 1.67
C LEU A 147 -0.28 -7.52 1.55
N ARG A 148 -1.16 -6.61 1.11
CA ARG A 148 -0.92 -5.17 1.33
C ARG A 148 -1.06 -4.86 2.81
N VAL A 149 -0.27 -3.90 3.32
CA VAL A 149 -0.34 -3.50 4.74
C VAL A 149 -1.76 -3.05 5.16
N SER A 150 -2.52 -2.44 4.27
CA SER A 150 -3.91 -2.06 4.52
C SER A 150 -4.83 -3.27 4.64
N GLU A 151 -4.62 -4.31 3.86
CA GLU A 151 -5.36 -5.57 3.92
C GLU A 151 -5.05 -6.29 5.24
N LEU A 152 -3.78 -6.36 5.61
CA LEU A 152 -3.33 -7.00 6.85
C LEU A 152 -3.95 -6.37 8.11
N VAL A 153 -3.89 -5.03 8.24
CA VAL A 153 -4.43 -4.34 9.44
C VAL A 153 -5.96 -4.38 9.52
N ASN A 154 -6.64 -4.64 8.40
CA ASN A 154 -8.09 -4.82 8.33
C ASN A 154 -8.52 -6.29 8.33
N LEU A 155 -7.58 -7.25 8.43
CA LEU A 155 -7.91 -8.67 8.40
C LEU A 155 -8.79 -9.04 9.59
N ARG A 156 -9.89 -9.74 9.30
CA ARG A 156 -10.90 -10.15 10.28
C ARG A 156 -10.70 -11.59 10.73
N ILE A 157 -11.10 -11.89 11.95
CA ILE A 157 -11.11 -13.27 12.46
C ILE A 157 -12.09 -14.12 11.66
N SER A 158 -13.28 -13.59 11.36
CA SER A 158 -14.31 -14.22 10.54
C SER A 158 -13.88 -14.50 9.09
N ALA A 159 -12.80 -13.87 8.65
CA ALA A 159 -12.23 -14.05 7.30
C ALA A 159 -11.13 -15.13 7.25
N LEU A 160 -10.86 -15.83 8.36
CA LEU A 160 -9.92 -16.94 8.43
C LEU A 160 -10.66 -18.27 8.20
N TYR A 161 -10.17 -19.09 7.29
CA TYR A 161 -10.64 -20.44 7.02
C TYR A 161 -9.50 -21.45 7.24
N PRO A 162 -9.10 -21.73 8.50
CA PRO A 162 -7.91 -22.53 8.81
C PRO A 162 -7.97 -23.94 8.24
N ASP A 163 -9.15 -24.58 8.32
CA ASP A 163 -9.36 -25.95 7.84
C ASP A 163 -9.19 -26.06 6.32
N LEU A 164 -9.53 -25.00 5.61
CA LEU A 164 -9.37 -24.89 4.15
C LEU A 164 -7.99 -24.38 3.76
N GLY A 165 -7.24 -23.76 4.68
CA GLY A 165 -5.95 -23.13 4.41
C GLY A 165 -6.07 -21.85 3.58
N PHE A 166 -7.11 -21.03 3.79
CA PHE A 166 -7.36 -19.77 3.09
C PHE A 166 -7.73 -18.64 4.04
N ILE A 167 -7.49 -17.43 3.58
CA ILE A 167 -8.03 -16.20 4.17
C ILE A 167 -8.80 -15.41 3.10
N LYS A 168 -9.87 -14.74 3.52
CA LYS A 168 -10.61 -13.80 2.68
C LYS A 168 -10.07 -12.38 2.91
N VAL A 169 -9.69 -11.72 1.84
CA VAL A 169 -9.07 -10.40 1.88
C VAL A 169 -9.89 -9.42 1.07
N THR A 170 -10.23 -8.28 1.67
CA THR A 170 -10.91 -7.17 1.01
C THR A 170 -9.87 -6.17 0.50
N GLY A 171 -9.82 -5.97 -0.81
CA GLY A 171 -8.89 -5.06 -1.48
C GLY A 171 -9.48 -3.69 -1.81
N LYS A 172 -8.88 -2.99 -2.77
CA LYS A 172 -9.37 -1.69 -3.26
C LYS A 172 -10.74 -1.85 -3.93
N GLY A 173 -11.68 -0.93 -3.62
CA GLY A 173 -13.04 -0.95 -4.16
C GLY A 173 -13.89 -2.09 -3.60
N ASP A 174 -13.62 -2.50 -2.36
CA ASP A 174 -14.32 -3.59 -1.63
C ASP A 174 -14.36 -4.94 -2.36
N LYS A 175 -13.44 -5.13 -3.32
CA LYS A 175 -13.29 -6.42 -3.99
C LYS A 175 -12.69 -7.44 -3.06
N GLU A 176 -13.38 -8.55 -2.87
CA GLU A 176 -12.92 -9.68 -2.05
C GLU A 176 -12.16 -10.70 -2.90
N ARG A 177 -11.13 -11.31 -2.31
CA ARG A 177 -10.43 -12.46 -2.89
C ARG A 177 -10.04 -13.45 -1.81
N LEU A 178 -9.93 -14.71 -2.19
CA LEU A 178 -9.37 -15.76 -1.33
C LEU A 178 -7.88 -15.90 -1.62
N VAL A 179 -7.09 -15.88 -0.55
CA VAL A 179 -5.63 -16.05 -0.62
C VAL A 179 -5.25 -17.27 0.20
N PRO A 180 -4.51 -18.23 -0.36
CA PRO A 180 -4.02 -19.35 0.42
C PRO A 180 -3.07 -18.87 1.52
N ILE A 181 -3.07 -19.54 2.67
CA ILE A 181 -2.21 -19.25 3.82
C ILE A 181 -1.48 -20.48 4.29
N GLY A 182 -0.18 -20.34 4.58
CA GLY A 182 0.67 -21.44 5.03
C GLY A 182 0.39 -21.86 6.48
N LYS A 183 0.69 -23.13 6.78
CA LYS A 183 0.50 -23.73 8.11
C LYS A 183 1.26 -22.97 9.20
N THR A 184 2.48 -22.48 8.90
CA THR A 184 3.29 -21.70 9.84
C THR A 184 2.60 -20.40 10.23
N ALA A 185 2.07 -19.65 9.26
CA ALA A 185 1.32 -18.42 9.53
C ALA A 185 0.05 -18.71 10.35
N LEU A 186 -0.72 -19.75 10.00
CA LEU A 186 -1.90 -20.17 10.76
C LEU A 186 -1.55 -20.56 12.20
N ARG A 187 -0.43 -21.27 12.41
CA ARG A 187 0.06 -21.63 13.74
C ARG A 187 0.33 -20.39 14.58
N HIS A 188 1.09 -19.40 14.06
CA HIS A 188 1.38 -18.18 14.80
C HIS A 188 0.14 -17.30 15.02
N ILE A 189 -0.79 -17.26 14.07
CA ILE A 189 -2.12 -16.65 14.28
C ILE A 189 -2.85 -17.34 15.44
N SER A 190 -2.85 -18.67 15.49
CA SER A 190 -3.51 -19.44 16.57
C SER A 190 -2.87 -19.16 17.94
N ILE A 191 -1.54 -19.14 18.03
CA ILE A 191 -0.80 -18.81 19.26
C ILE A 191 -1.18 -17.39 19.71
N TYR A 192 -1.04 -16.40 18.83
CA TYR A 192 -1.40 -15.02 19.13
C TYR A 192 -2.85 -14.89 19.62
N ARG A 193 -3.81 -15.54 18.95
CA ARG A 193 -5.22 -15.48 19.34
C ARG A 193 -5.48 -16.08 20.71
N LYS A 194 -4.91 -17.25 20.99
CA LYS A 194 -5.18 -18.02 22.22
C LYS A 194 -4.39 -17.54 23.42
N GLN A 195 -3.18 -17.00 23.23
CA GLN A 195 -2.27 -16.67 24.32
C GLN A 195 -2.12 -15.17 24.57
N VAL A 196 -2.41 -14.33 23.58
CA VAL A 196 -2.21 -12.88 23.69
C VAL A 196 -3.53 -12.13 23.52
N ARG A 197 -4.20 -12.32 22.37
CA ARG A 197 -5.38 -11.53 22.04
C ARG A 197 -6.55 -11.78 23.00
N VAL A 198 -6.66 -12.97 23.54
CA VAL A 198 -7.70 -13.34 24.53
C VAL A 198 -7.64 -12.47 25.80
N HIS A 199 -6.45 -11.98 26.15
CA HIS A 199 -6.24 -11.12 27.34
C HIS A 199 -6.35 -9.63 27.04
N ALA A 200 -6.56 -9.24 25.77
CA ALA A 200 -6.67 -7.84 25.41
C ALA A 200 -8.05 -7.26 25.72
N THR A 201 -8.10 -6.08 26.34
CA THR A 201 -9.34 -5.30 26.47
C THR A 201 -9.67 -4.70 25.10
N ILE A 202 -10.61 -5.31 24.40
CA ILE A 202 -10.94 -4.96 23.02
C ILE A 202 -11.84 -3.72 23.01
N LYS A 203 -11.47 -2.71 22.21
CA LYS A 203 -12.31 -1.53 22.01
C LYS A 203 -13.52 -1.85 21.13
N PRO A 204 -14.70 -1.23 21.39
CA PRO A 204 -15.89 -1.42 20.59
C PRO A 204 -15.63 -1.24 19.08
N GLY A 205 -16.16 -2.15 18.25
CA GLY A 205 -15.97 -2.18 16.80
C GLY A 205 -14.67 -2.84 16.33
N ASN A 206 -13.86 -3.40 17.24
CA ASN A 206 -12.63 -4.13 16.87
C ASN A 206 -12.69 -5.62 17.24
N GLU A 207 -13.84 -6.13 17.61
CA GLU A 207 -14.02 -7.50 18.09
C GLU A 207 -13.61 -8.53 17.04
N ASP A 208 -13.92 -8.27 15.79
CA ASP A 208 -13.59 -9.14 14.65
C ASP A 208 -12.24 -8.80 13.99
N ILE A 209 -11.54 -7.76 14.42
CA ILE A 209 -10.19 -7.42 13.90
C ILE A 209 -9.19 -8.43 14.45
N LEU A 210 -8.39 -9.05 13.56
CA LEU A 210 -7.43 -10.05 13.96
C LEU A 210 -6.28 -9.45 14.79
N PHE A 211 -5.59 -8.44 14.28
CA PHE A 211 -4.39 -7.87 14.89
C PHE A 211 -4.68 -6.56 15.61
N LEU A 212 -4.50 -6.55 16.92
CA LEU A 212 -4.79 -5.41 17.80
C LEU A 212 -3.50 -4.74 18.30
N ASN A 213 -3.61 -3.45 18.58
CA ASN A 213 -2.59 -2.71 19.31
C ASN A 213 -2.76 -2.93 20.82
N ARG A 214 -1.82 -2.40 21.66
CA ARG A 214 -1.88 -2.49 23.14
C ARG A 214 -3.15 -1.92 23.76
N ARG A 215 -3.86 -1.04 23.03
CA ARG A 215 -5.08 -0.38 23.49
C ARG A 215 -6.36 -1.11 23.04
N GLY A 216 -6.24 -2.31 22.50
CA GLY A 216 -7.36 -3.12 22.02
C GLY A 216 -8.04 -2.62 20.74
N ALA A 217 -7.42 -1.71 20.02
CA ALA A 217 -7.91 -1.23 18.73
C ALA A 217 -7.08 -1.78 17.56
N LYS A 218 -7.61 -1.69 16.35
CA LYS A 218 -6.92 -2.02 15.11
C LYS A 218 -5.54 -1.36 15.04
N LEU A 219 -4.53 -2.09 14.54
CA LEU A 219 -3.21 -1.55 14.26
C LEU A 219 -3.27 -0.50 13.14
N SER A 220 -2.45 0.55 13.27
CA SER A 220 -2.22 1.47 12.16
C SER A 220 -1.17 0.92 11.20
N ARG A 221 -1.24 1.32 9.93
CA ARG A 221 -0.21 1.01 8.94
C ARG A 221 1.18 1.48 9.39
N GLN A 222 1.25 2.66 10.02
CA GLN A 222 2.49 3.23 10.54
C GLN A 222 3.15 2.35 11.59
N MET A 223 2.37 1.72 12.48
CA MET A 223 2.91 0.81 13.50
C MET A 223 3.61 -0.39 12.86
N ILE A 224 3.05 -0.94 11.77
CA ILE A 224 3.71 -2.03 11.03
C ILE A 224 5.08 -1.57 10.47
N PHE A 225 5.16 -0.36 9.92
CA PHE A 225 6.44 0.19 9.44
C PHE A 225 7.45 0.38 10.58
N ILE A 226 7.00 0.87 11.74
CA ILE A 226 7.88 1.16 12.88
C ILE A 226 8.52 -0.13 13.41
N PHE A 227 7.71 -1.14 13.77
CA PHE A 227 8.29 -2.36 14.33
C PHE A 227 9.09 -3.17 13.27
N LEU A 228 8.66 -3.15 12.00
CA LEU A 228 9.43 -3.80 10.94
C LEU A 228 10.80 -3.17 10.78
N LYS A 229 10.90 -1.85 10.78
CA LYS A 229 12.17 -1.12 10.71
C LYS A 229 13.10 -1.49 11.87
N GLU A 230 12.55 -1.63 13.06
CA GLU A 230 13.33 -2.05 14.24
C GLU A 230 13.83 -3.48 14.10
N LEU A 231 12.99 -4.43 13.70
CA LEU A 231 13.38 -5.82 13.48
C LEU A 231 14.45 -5.97 12.39
N VAL A 232 14.33 -5.21 11.31
CA VAL A 232 15.32 -5.19 10.22
C VAL A 232 16.68 -4.72 10.74
N LYS A 233 16.69 -3.69 11.60
CA LYS A 233 17.92 -3.22 12.26
C LYS A 233 18.51 -4.27 13.19
N GLN A 234 17.69 -4.93 14.02
CA GLN A 234 18.11 -6.01 14.92
C GLN A 234 18.65 -7.22 14.14
N ALA A 235 18.06 -7.55 13.00
CA ALA A 235 18.53 -8.60 12.11
C ALA A 235 19.84 -8.25 11.34
N GLY A 236 20.38 -7.03 11.49
CA GLY A 236 21.61 -6.58 10.82
C GLY A 236 21.47 -6.43 9.31
N ILE A 237 20.27 -6.17 8.80
CA ILE A 237 20.01 -6.02 7.35
C ILE A 237 20.17 -4.57 6.95
N GLN A 238 21.03 -4.30 5.95
CA GLN A 238 21.35 -2.94 5.48
C GLN A 238 20.37 -2.43 4.42
N LYS A 239 19.48 -3.27 3.88
CA LYS A 239 18.48 -2.89 2.89
C LYS A 239 17.37 -2.04 3.50
N THR A 240 16.79 -1.14 2.70
CA THR A 240 15.56 -0.43 3.09
C THR A 240 14.37 -1.36 2.96
N VAL A 241 13.85 -1.83 4.09
CA VAL A 241 12.75 -2.79 4.13
C VAL A 241 11.46 -2.10 4.56
N SER A 242 10.39 -2.41 3.86
CA SER A 242 9.03 -1.93 4.10
C SER A 242 8.03 -3.09 3.96
N PRO A 243 6.78 -2.93 4.37
CA PRO A 243 5.74 -3.91 4.08
C PRO A 243 5.60 -4.24 2.59
N HIS A 244 5.86 -3.27 1.71
CA HIS A 244 5.90 -3.51 0.26
C HIS A 244 7.07 -4.40 -0.16
N THR A 245 8.21 -4.30 0.53
CA THR A 245 9.37 -5.17 0.29
C THR A 245 9.03 -6.63 0.61
N PHE A 246 8.32 -6.92 1.70
CA PHE A 246 7.83 -8.27 2.02
C PHE A 246 6.93 -8.83 0.93
N ARG A 247 5.97 -8.02 0.48
CA ARG A 247 5.06 -8.42 -0.60
C ARG A 247 5.81 -8.62 -1.93
N HIS A 248 6.80 -7.78 -2.22
CA HIS A 248 7.63 -7.93 -3.40
C HIS A 248 8.47 -9.21 -3.33
N SER A 249 9.07 -9.50 -2.16
CA SER A 249 9.82 -10.74 -1.93
C SER A 249 8.94 -11.98 -2.09
N PHE A 250 7.70 -11.96 -1.59
CA PHE A 250 6.72 -13.02 -1.82
C PHE A 250 6.54 -13.28 -3.33
N ALA A 251 6.28 -12.21 -4.11
CA ALA A 251 6.08 -12.33 -5.55
C ALA A 251 7.33 -12.86 -6.26
N THR A 252 8.50 -12.31 -5.91
CA THR A 252 9.80 -12.69 -6.51
C THR A 252 10.11 -14.16 -6.23
N HIS A 253 9.98 -14.62 -4.99
CA HIS A 253 10.26 -16.01 -4.64
C HIS A 253 9.34 -17.00 -5.32
N LEU A 254 8.07 -16.65 -5.52
CA LEU A 254 7.14 -17.49 -6.29
C LEU A 254 7.57 -17.59 -7.76
N VAL A 255 7.89 -16.45 -8.39
CA VAL A 255 8.31 -16.42 -9.80
C VAL A 255 9.66 -17.13 -9.99
N GLU A 256 10.64 -16.89 -9.12
CA GLU A 256 11.94 -17.59 -9.14
C GLU A 256 11.79 -19.08 -8.88
N GLY A 257 10.82 -19.49 -8.05
CA GLY A 257 10.45 -20.88 -7.83
C GLY A 257 9.80 -21.54 -9.06
N GLY A 258 9.33 -20.77 -10.05
CA GLY A 258 8.69 -21.26 -11.27
C GLY A 258 7.17 -21.16 -11.26
N ALA A 259 6.58 -20.38 -10.35
CA ALA A 259 5.14 -20.13 -10.35
C ALA A 259 4.72 -19.29 -11.57
N ASP A 260 3.54 -19.61 -12.09
CA ASP A 260 2.95 -18.84 -13.18
C ASP A 260 2.63 -17.40 -12.72
N LEU A 261 3.01 -16.42 -13.57
CA LEU A 261 2.79 -14.99 -13.29
C LEU A 261 1.32 -14.64 -13.08
N ARG A 262 0.40 -15.32 -13.77
CA ARG A 262 -1.03 -15.10 -13.65
C ARG A 262 -1.52 -15.51 -12.25
N ALA A 263 -1.10 -16.66 -11.76
CA ALA A 263 -1.40 -17.10 -10.39
C ALA A 263 -0.87 -16.12 -9.33
N VAL A 264 0.36 -15.61 -9.52
CA VAL A 264 0.95 -14.60 -8.61
C VAL A 264 0.18 -13.29 -8.66
N GLN A 265 -0.20 -12.80 -9.83
CA GLN A 265 -1.00 -11.58 -10.00
C GLN A 265 -2.38 -11.70 -9.34
N GLU A 266 -3.01 -12.86 -9.45
CA GLU A 266 -4.30 -13.16 -8.85
C GLU A 266 -4.22 -13.17 -7.32
N MET A 267 -3.24 -13.87 -6.73
CA MET A 267 -2.98 -13.85 -5.29
C MET A 267 -2.75 -12.42 -4.77
N LEU A 268 -2.02 -11.62 -5.55
CA LEU A 268 -1.72 -10.22 -5.21
C LEU A 268 -2.93 -9.28 -5.41
N GLY A 269 -3.93 -9.65 -6.20
CA GLY A 269 -5.07 -8.80 -6.51
C GLY A 269 -4.66 -7.58 -7.34
N HIS A 270 -4.05 -7.79 -8.51
CA HIS A 270 -3.75 -6.76 -9.49
C HIS A 270 -4.97 -6.50 -10.38
N GLU A 271 -5.33 -5.22 -10.59
CA GLU A 271 -6.57 -4.76 -11.25
C GLU A 271 -6.70 -5.11 -12.74
N SER A 272 -5.70 -5.68 -13.38
CA SER A 272 -5.70 -5.86 -14.83
C SER A 272 -6.46 -7.10 -15.34
N ILE A 273 -7.06 -7.88 -14.45
CA ILE A 273 -7.95 -8.99 -14.85
C ILE A 273 -9.34 -8.69 -14.32
N THR A 274 -10.17 -8.17 -15.21
CA THR A 274 -11.61 -8.06 -15.05
C THR A 274 -12.15 -9.48 -14.84
N THR A 275 -12.59 -9.76 -13.63
CA THR A 275 -13.85 -10.49 -13.40
C THR A 275 -13.95 -10.83 -11.92
N THR A 276 -15.05 -10.44 -11.32
CA THR A 276 -15.61 -11.08 -10.14
C THR A 276 -16.18 -12.44 -10.60
N GLU A 277 -15.34 -13.27 -11.20
CA GLU A 277 -15.68 -14.67 -11.39
C GLU A 277 -15.63 -15.34 -10.03
N ILE A 278 -16.71 -16.01 -9.71
CA ILE A 278 -16.85 -16.85 -8.53
C ILE A 278 -15.68 -17.83 -8.57
N TYR A 279 -14.73 -17.71 -7.60
CA TYR A 279 -13.61 -18.63 -7.48
C TYR A 279 -14.17 -20.06 -7.43
N THR A 280 -13.93 -20.81 -8.49
CA THR A 280 -14.33 -22.22 -8.56
C THR A 280 -13.47 -23.04 -7.61
N HIS A 281 -13.89 -24.24 -7.28
CA HIS A 281 -13.12 -25.16 -6.43
C HIS A 281 -11.75 -25.47 -7.07
N LEU A 282 -11.70 -25.56 -8.40
CA LEU A 282 -10.49 -25.80 -9.20
C LEU A 282 -9.49 -24.65 -9.10
N ASP A 283 -9.94 -23.38 -9.13
CA ASP A 283 -9.05 -22.22 -9.03
C ASP A 283 -8.37 -22.16 -7.64
N ARG A 284 -9.09 -22.54 -6.60
CA ARG A 284 -8.55 -22.58 -5.22
C ARG A 284 -7.48 -23.65 -5.05
N GLU A 285 -7.69 -24.84 -5.59
CA GLU A 285 -6.68 -25.90 -5.55
C GLU A 285 -5.45 -25.51 -6.32
N TYR A 286 -5.59 -24.93 -7.50
CA TYR A 286 -4.50 -24.46 -8.32
C TYR A 286 -3.63 -23.41 -7.59
N LEU A 287 -4.24 -22.40 -6.96
CA LEU A 287 -3.49 -21.40 -6.19
C LEU A 287 -2.78 -22.03 -4.98
N ARG A 288 -3.41 -22.98 -4.30
CA ARG A 288 -2.83 -23.68 -3.16
C ARG A 288 -1.65 -24.58 -3.58
N GLU A 289 -1.78 -25.31 -4.67
CA GLU A 289 -0.69 -26.12 -5.22
C GLU A 289 0.47 -25.27 -5.70
N THR A 290 0.20 -24.15 -6.34
CA THR A 290 1.23 -23.18 -6.74
C THR A 290 2.04 -22.72 -5.53
N LEU A 291 1.40 -22.35 -4.42
CA LEU A 291 2.12 -21.97 -3.20
C LEU A 291 2.88 -23.16 -2.58
N ARG A 292 2.27 -24.34 -2.53
CA ARG A 292 2.94 -25.54 -1.99
C ARG A 292 4.20 -25.90 -2.77
N LYS A 293 4.15 -25.76 -4.08
CA LYS A 293 5.25 -26.15 -4.97
C LYS A 293 6.38 -25.11 -4.99
N PHE A 294 6.04 -23.83 -4.92
CA PHE A 294 6.95 -22.76 -5.28
C PHE A 294 7.25 -21.76 -4.15
N HIS A 295 6.48 -21.75 -3.05
CA HIS A 295 6.71 -20.79 -1.98
C HIS A 295 7.45 -21.42 -0.79
N PRO A 296 8.55 -20.81 -0.29
CA PRO A 296 9.38 -21.37 0.78
C PRO A 296 8.65 -21.67 2.10
N SER A 297 7.65 -20.87 2.48
CA SER A 297 6.88 -21.09 3.73
C SER A 297 5.81 -22.17 3.62
N PHE A 298 5.65 -22.82 2.49
CA PHE A 298 4.69 -23.89 2.26
C PHE A 298 5.37 -25.26 2.05
N GLN A 299 6.69 -25.26 1.90
CA GLN A 299 7.54 -26.46 1.96
C GLN A 299 7.88 -26.80 3.42
#